data_a0fd1b0d8b058a29b46949d95e775eb4
#
_entry.id   a0fd1b0d8b058a29b46949d95e775eb4
#
_cell.length_a   1.000
_cell.length_b   1.000
_cell.length_c   1.000
_cell.angle_alpha   90.00
_cell.angle_beta   90.00
_cell.angle_gamma   90.00
#
_symmetry.space_group_name_H-M   'P 1'
#
loop_
_entity.id
_entity.type
_entity.pdbx_description
1 polymer ?
#
loop_
_entity_poly.entity_id
_entity_poly.type
_entity_poly.pdbx_seq_one_letter_code
_entity_poly.pdbx_strand_id
1 'polypeptide(L)'
;MQVAYYPGNVARGAMMEVEDCIQPLCKTLGINLIELPKATSDGGNIIRQASPRLQHALAARNLALAEEKGLDIMTSCATSHSILCDTATTMAGDPLLASQLNNLI
;
A
#
# COMPACT_ATOMS: atom_id res chain seq x y z
N MET A 1 15.87 -9.53 6.50
CA MET A 1 14.60 -9.51 5.77
C MET A 1 14.33 -8.10 5.28
N GLN A 2 13.97 -7.96 4.03
CA GLN A 2 13.64 -6.65 3.45
C GLN A 2 12.18 -6.63 3.02
N VAL A 3 11.47 -5.56 3.35
CA VAL A 3 10.09 -5.35 2.94
C VAL A 3 9.91 -3.91 2.48
N ALA A 4 9.00 -3.67 1.53
CA ALA A 4 8.61 -2.33 1.13
C ALA A 4 7.64 -1.79 2.20
N TYR A 5 7.94 -0.63 2.75
CA TYR A 5 7.16 -0.06 3.82
C TYR A 5 6.19 1.01 3.29
N TYR A 6 4.90 0.80 3.56
CA TYR A 6 3.84 1.74 3.25
C TYR A 6 3.17 2.18 4.55
N PRO A 7 3.52 3.34 5.12
CA PRO A 7 3.01 3.75 6.44
C PRO A 7 1.52 4.07 6.46
N GLY A 8 0.94 4.47 5.33
CA GLY A 8 -0.45 4.88 5.28
C GLY A 8 -0.67 6.31 5.77
N ASN A 9 -1.91 6.78 5.65
CA ASN A 9 -2.25 8.17 5.94
C ASN A 9 -2.23 8.47 7.44
N VAL A 10 -2.66 7.53 8.27
CA VAL A 10 -2.76 7.74 9.72
C VAL A 10 -1.38 7.91 10.34
N ALA A 11 -0.43 7.05 10.00
CA ALA A 11 0.92 7.11 10.54
C ALA A 11 1.66 8.38 10.13
N ARG A 12 1.41 8.88 8.91
CA ARG A 12 2.06 10.10 8.43
C ARG A 12 1.38 11.39 8.87
N GLY A 13 0.12 11.32 9.28
CA GLY A 13 -0.66 12.49 9.68
C GLY A 13 -1.01 12.47 11.16
N ALA A 14 -2.09 11.79 11.53
CA ALA A 14 -2.68 11.87 12.86
C ALA A 14 -1.93 11.06 13.92
N MET A 15 -1.23 9.99 13.52
CA MET A 15 -0.58 9.04 14.45
C MET A 15 0.91 8.88 14.12
N MET A 16 1.64 9.98 14.14
CA MET A 16 3.08 9.97 13.83
C MET A 16 3.88 9.14 14.84
N GLU A 17 3.40 8.97 16.04
CA GLU A 17 4.05 8.10 17.03
C GLU A 17 4.09 6.64 16.60
N VAL A 18 3.17 6.20 15.75
CA VAL A 18 3.22 4.85 15.16
C VAL A 18 4.48 4.72 14.30
N GLU A 19 4.76 5.72 13.47
CA GLU A 19 5.97 5.76 12.66
C GLU A 19 7.22 5.73 13.53
N ASP A 20 7.24 6.52 14.60
CA ASP A 20 8.37 6.60 15.52
C ASP A 20 8.65 5.27 16.24
N CYS A 21 7.63 4.45 16.45
CA CYS A 21 7.77 3.14 17.08
C CYS A 21 8.14 2.03 16.10
N ILE A 22 7.61 2.08 14.88
CA ILE A 22 7.79 1.02 13.88
C ILE A 22 9.24 0.91 13.42
N GLN A 23 9.91 2.04 13.19
CA GLN A 23 11.28 2.03 12.69
C GLN A 23 12.25 1.34 13.66
N PRO A 24 12.32 1.71 14.96
CA PRO A 24 13.19 1.03 15.90
C PRO A 24 12.82 -0.43 16.14
N LEU A 25 11.51 -0.75 16.16
CA LEU A 25 11.04 -2.11 16.37
C LEU A 25 11.51 -3.03 15.24
N CYS A 26 11.34 -2.61 13.99
CA CYS A 26 11.77 -3.40 12.84
C CYS A 26 13.27 -3.57 12.81
N LYS A 27 14.02 -2.53 13.17
CA LYS A 27 15.48 -2.61 13.27
C LYS A 27 15.90 -3.66 14.30
N THR A 28 15.25 -3.69 15.46
CA THR A 28 15.51 -4.68 16.50
C THR A 28 15.21 -6.10 16.04
N LEU A 29 14.16 -6.29 15.24
CA LEU A 29 13.76 -7.58 14.73
C LEU A 29 14.53 -8.01 13.46
N GLY A 30 15.46 -7.20 12.98
CA GLY A 30 16.24 -7.51 11.79
C GLY A 30 15.45 -7.33 10.48
N ILE A 31 14.42 -6.50 10.49
CA ILE A 31 13.61 -6.19 9.32
C ILE A 31 14.05 -4.84 8.75
N ASN A 32 14.50 -4.84 7.50
CA ASN A 32 14.86 -3.61 6.81
C ASN A 32 13.63 -3.05 6.07
N LEU A 33 13.24 -1.83 6.43
CA LEU A 33 12.13 -1.13 5.80
C LEU A 33 12.64 -0.32 4.62
N ILE A 34 12.19 -0.68 3.43
CA ILE A 34 12.58 0.00 2.18
C ILE A 34 11.45 0.96 1.81
N GLU A 35 11.75 2.24 1.75
CA GLU A 35 10.76 3.24 1.38
C GLU A 35 10.38 3.14 -0.09
N LEU A 36 9.13 3.52 -0.38
CA LEU A 36 8.61 3.65 -1.74
C LEU A 36 8.43 5.15 -2.03
N PRO A 37 9.45 5.83 -2.56
CA PRO A 37 9.38 7.30 -2.69
C PRO A 37 8.29 7.78 -3.64
N LYS A 38 7.86 6.95 -4.58
CA LYS A 38 6.79 7.26 -5.52
C LYS A 38 5.41 6.82 -5.07
N ALA A 39 5.31 6.19 -3.89
CA ALA A 39 4.02 5.75 -3.36
C ALA A 39 3.14 6.96 -3.02
N THR A 40 1.85 6.81 -3.27
CA THR A 40 0.85 7.85 -3.01
C THR A 40 -0.19 7.34 -2.02
N SER A 41 -0.99 8.26 -1.48
CA SER A 41 -2.14 7.90 -0.66
C SER A 41 -3.09 6.98 -1.44
N ASP A 42 -3.67 6.02 -0.74
CA ASP A 42 -4.73 5.18 -1.27
C ASP A 42 -6.12 5.86 -1.22
N GLY A 43 -6.17 7.09 -0.71
CA GLY A 43 -7.41 7.86 -0.57
C GLY A 43 -8.31 7.44 0.57
N GLY A 44 -7.93 6.42 1.35
CA GLY A 44 -8.77 5.86 2.41
C GLY A 44 -10.09 5.36 1.82
N ASN A 45 -11.14 5.36 2.64
CA ASN A 45 -12.46 4.92 2.19
C ASN A 45 -13.27 6.01 1.48
N ILE A 46 -12.78 7.25 1.45
CA ILE A 46 -13.48 8.37 0.84
C ILE A 46 -13.53 8.21 -0.68
N ILE A 47 -12.41 7.88 -1.29
CA ILE A 47 -12.33 7.68 -2.74
C ILE A 47 -13.16 6.49 -3.18
N ARG A 48 -13.24 5.43 -2.36
CA ARG A 48 -14.06 4.26 -2.66
C ARG A 48 -15.52 4.61 -2.85
N GLN A 49 -16.04 5.54 -2.06
CA GLN A 49 -17.43 5.97 -2.17
C GLN A 49 -17.70 6.73 -3.47
N ALA A 50 -16.72 7.50 -3.94
CA ALA A 50 -16.84 8.25 -5.18
C ALA A 50 -16.54 7.39 -6.41
N SER A 51 -15.49 6.57 -6.36
CA SER A 51 -15.07 5.71 -7.46
C SER A 51 -14.25 4.52 -6.94
N PRO A 52 -14.87 3.35 -6.80
CA PRO A 52 -14.13 2.14 -6.42
C PRO A 52 -12.99 1.81 -7.38
N ARG A 53 -13.17 2.10 -8.66
CA ARG A 53 -12.16 1.86 -9.68
C ARG A 53 -10.92 2.72 -9.47
N LEU A 54 -11.11 3.99 -9.10
CA LEU A 54 -9.98 4.89 -8.80
C LEU A 54 -9.22 4.42 -7.57
N GLN A 55 -9.92 3.97 -6.54
CA GLN A 55 -9.26 3.41 -5.37
C GLN A 55 -8.41 2.19 -5.71
N HIS A 56 -8.97 1.27 -6.52
CA HIS A 56 -8.20 0.12 -6.98
C HIS A 56 -6.99 0.53 -7.81
N ALA A 57 -7.12 1.55 -8.65
CA ALA A 57 -6.01 2.04 -9.46
C ALA A 57 -4.88 2.59 -8.58
N LEU A 58 -5.22 3.39 -7.57
CA LEU A 58 -4.21 3.92 -6.64
C LEU A 58 -3.52 2.82 -5.84
N ALA A 59 -4.27 1.86 -5.34
CA ALA A 59 -3.72 0.74 -4.60
C ALA A 59 -2.86 -0.16 -5.50
N ALA A 60 -3.31 -0.45 -6.71
CA ALA A 60 -2.56 -1.25 -7.67
C ALA A 60 -1.24 -0.59 -8.04
N ARG A 61 -1.22 0.73 -8.17
CA ARG A 61 0.00 1.48 -8.42
C ARG A 61 1.01 1.30 -7.30
N ASN A 62 0.56 1.38 -6.04
CA ASN A 62 1.44 1.17 -4.89
C ASN A 62 1.96 -0.28 -4.82
N LEU A 63 1.11 -1.26 -5.14
CA LEU A 63 1.52 -2.65 -5.22
C LEU A 63 2.58 -2.85 -6.32
N ALA A 64 2.39 -2.21 -7.48
CA ALA A 64 3.33 -2.31 -8.59
C ALA A 64 4.70 -1.72 -8.24
N LEU A 65 4.75 -0.65 -7.46
CA LEU A 65 6.01 -0.06 -7.02
C LEU A 65 6.81 -1.03 -6.14
N ALA A 66 6.14 -1.76 -5.27
CA ALA A 66 6.79 -2.78 -4.44
C ALA A 66 7.22 -3.99 -5.29
N GLU A 67 6.38 -4.41 -6.22
CA GLU A 67 6.68 -5.51 -7.14
C GLU A 67 7.90 -5.19 -8.00
N GLU A 68 8.04 -3.96 -8.46
CA GLU A 68 9.19 -3.49 -9.22
C GLU A 68 10.49 -3.68 -8.45
N LYS A 69 10.46 -3.55 -7.12
CA LYS A 69 11.60 -3.80 -6.24
C LYS A 69 11.75 -5.25 -5.82
N GLY A 70 10.80 -6.11 -6.19
CA GLY A 70 10.78 -7.52 -5.79
C GLY A 70 10.51 -7.73 -4.30
N LEU A 71 9.78 -6.82 -3.65
CA LEU A 71 9.54 -6.85 -2.22
C LEU A 71 8.06 -6.99 -1.90
N ASP A 72 7.76 -7.67 -0.79
CA ASP A 72 6.42 -7.64 -0.21
C ASP A 72 6.19 -6.32 0.49
N ILE A 73 4.93 -5.88 0.57
CA ILE A 73 4.55 -4.65 1.25
C ILE A 73 4.22 -4.92 2.71
N MET A 74 4.76 -4.09 3.60
CA MET A 74 4.36 -4.03 5.00
C MET A 74 3.71 -2.67 5.27
N THR A 75 2.58 -2.66 5.97
CA THR A 75 1.93 -1.43 6.40
C THR A 75 1.55 -1.51 7.86
N SER A 76 1.57 -0.36 8.53
CA SER A 76 1.10 -0.21 9.91
C SER A 76 -0.35 0.28 9.99
N CYS A 77 -0.98 0.55 8.86
CA CYS A 77 -2.35 1.07 8.79
C CYS A 77 -3.32 -0.04 8.39
N ALA A 78 -4.29 -0.33 9.27
CA ALA A 78 -5.27 -1.39 9.00
C ALA A 78 -6.15 -1.08 7.79
N THR A 79 -6.52 0.18 7.59
CA THR A 79 -7.29 0.61 6.41
C THR A 79 -6.50 0.38 5.13
N SER A 80 -5.24 0.78 5.09
CA SER A 80 -4.37 0.57 3.94
C SER A 80 -4.16 -0.91 3.65
N HIS A 81 -3.97 -1.72 4.68
CA HIS A 81 -3.84 -3.16 4.52
C HIS A 81 -5.09 -3.76 3.87
N SER A 82 -6.26 -3.37 4.36
CA SER A 82 -7.54 -3.84 3.81
C SER A 82 -7.68 -3.45 2.33
N ILE A 83 -7.36 -2.21 1.98
CA ILE A 83 -7.46 -1.72 0.60
C ILE A 83 -6.50 -2.47 -0.32
N LEU A 84 -5.25 -2.65 0.10
CA LEU A 84 -4.25 -3.36 -0.70
C LEU A 84 -4.63 -4.82 -0.92
N CYS A 85 -5.11 -5.50 0.12
CA CYS A 85 -5.54 -6.89 0.03
C CYS A 85 -6.78 -7.04 -0.86
N ASP A 86 -7.76 -6.14 -0.71
CA ASP A 86 -8.97 -6.15 -1.53
C ASP A 86 -8.63 -5.94 -3.01
N THR A 87 -7.75 -5.00 -3.31
CA THR A 87 -7.30 -4.74 -4.69
C THR A 87 -6.58 -5.94 -5.27
N ALA A 88 -5.65 -6.54 -4.53
CA ALA A 88 -4.91 -7.70 -5.00
C ALA A 88 -5.85 -8.88 -5.28
N THR A 89 -6.81 -9.14 -4.39
CA THR A 89 -7.79 -10.21 -4.55
C THR A 89 -8.71 -9.95 -5.75
N THR A 90 -9.18 -8.72 -5.90
CA THR A 90 -10.08 -8.33 -7.00
C THR A 90 -9.37 -8.47 -8.35
N MET A 91 -8.12 -8.03 -8.46
CA MET A 91 -7.34 -8.15 -9.69
C MET A 91 -7.05 -9.61 -10.04
N ALA A 92 -6.78 -10.45 -9.05
CA ALA A 92 -6.53 -11.86 -9.26
C ALA A 92 -7.78 -12.61 -9.77
N GLY A 93 -8.97 -12.16 -9.33
CA GLY A 93 -10.24 -12.77 -9.72
C GLY A 93 -10.88 -12.17 -10.98
N ASP A 94 -10.35 -11.07 -11.51
CA ASP A 94 -10.90 -10.38 -12.67
C ASP A 94 -9.77 -9.92 -13.61
N PRO A 95 -9.36 -10.78 -14.57
CA PRO A 95 -8.30 -10.43 -15.50
C PRO A 95 -8.58 -9.18 -16.36
N LEU A 96 -9.84 -8.94 -16.69
CA LEU A 96 -10.21 -7.75 -17.47
C LEU A 96 -9.98 -6.48 -16.66
N LEU A 97 -10.40 -6.46 -15.40
CA LEU A 97 -10.16 -5.33 -14.50
C LEU A 97 -8.66 -5.13 -14.28
N ALA A 98 -7.90 -6.19 -14.07
CA ALA A 98 -6.46 -6.11 -13.92
C ALA A 98 -5.79 -5.47 -15.14
N SER A 99 -6.22 -5.87 -16.35
CA SER A 99 -5.71 -5.28 -17.58
C SER A 99 -6.05 -3.79 -17.69
N GLN A 100 -7.28 -3.42 -17.35
CA GLN A 100 -7.70 -2.02 -17.37
C GLN A 100 -6.92 -1.17 -16.36
N LEU A 101 -6.69 -1.68 -15.16
CA LEU A 101 -5.92 -0.96 -14.15
C LEU A 101 -4.45 -0.83 -14.55
N ASN A 102 -3.87 -1.86 -15.13
CA ASN A 102 -2.49 -1.81 -15.60
C ASN A 102 -2.29 -0.76 -16.70
N ASN A 103 -3.31 -0.50 -17.51
CA ASN A 103 -3.27 0.56 -18.52
C ASN A 103 -3.35 1.96 -17.90
N LEU A 104 -3.89 2.09 -16.69
CA LEU A 104 -3.99 3.37 -15.99
C LEU A 104 -2.72 3.72 -15.21
N ILE A 105 -1.95 2.75 -14.84
CA ILE A 105 -0.75 2.91 -14.04
C ILE A 105 0.50 2.69 -14.87
#